data_5a67c5c9221c77ff57d5ec09951ac0da
#
_entry.id   5a67c5c9221c77ff57d5ec09951ac0da
#
_cell.length_a   1.000
_cell.length_b   1.000
_cell.length_c   1.000
_cell.angle_alpha   90.00
_cell.angle_beta   90.00
_cell.angle_gamma   90.00
#
_symmetry.space_group_name_H-M   'P 1'
#
loop_
_entity.id
_entity.type
_entity.pdbx_description
1 polymer ?
#
loop_
_entity_poly.entity_id
_entity_poly.type
_entity_poly.pdbx_seq_one_letter_code
_entity_poly.pdbx_strand_id
1 'polypeptide(L)' 'MTFAHYDLARGSSIHEHSHPEEEVYEVIEGELEVTIDGVAQVARAGMVAIVPANVRHSVRALSGGRAIIVDYPARRDFA' A
#
# COMPACT_ATOMS: atom_id res chain seq x y z
N MET A 1 5.85 2.51 14.94
CA MET A 1 4.85 2.65 13.86
C MET A 1 5.34 3.70 12.87
N THR A 2 5.29 3.40 11.61
CA THR A 2 5.71 4.32 10.55
C THR A 2 4.49 4.79 9.78
N PHE A 3 4.39 6.09 9.53
CA PHE A 3 3.37 6.69 8.68
C PHE A 3 4.06 7.32 7.47
N ALA A 4 3.51 7.08 6.29
CA ALA A 4 4.03 7.67 5.07
C ALA A 4 2.87 8.15 4.20
N HIS A 5 3.06 9.30 3.55
CA HIS A 5 2.13 9.82 2.56
C HIS A 5 2.71 9.57 1.17
N TYR A 6 1.90 9.01 0.30
CA TYR A 6 2.30 8.77 -1.09
C TYR A 6 1.35 9.47 -2.05
N ASP A 7 1.93 10.28 -2.92
CA ASP A 7 1.24 10.79 -4.10
C ASP A 7 1.62 9.88 -5.25
N LEU A 8 0.63 9.18 -5.80
CA LEU A 8 0.85 8.20 -6.85
C LEU A 8 0.36 8.71 -8.18
N ALA A 9 1.24 8.68 -9.18
CA ALA A 9 0.86 8.97 -10.54
C ALA A 9 0.21 7.73 -11.16
N ARG A 10 -0.79 7.93 -12.02
CA ARG A 10 -1.44 6.85 -12.75
C ARG A 10 -0.38 5.97 -13.44
N GLY A 11 -0.49 4.67 -13.27
CA GLY A 11 0.41 3.68 -13.85
C GLY A 11 1.67 3.41 -13.05
N SER A 12 1.95 4.20 -12.00
CA SER A 12 3.09 3.91 -11.12
C SER A 12 2.81 2.66 -10.30
N SER A 13 3.86 1.96 -9.91
CA SER A 13 3.73 0.72 -9.18
C SER A 13 4.83 0.53 -8.15
N ILE A 14 4.51 -0.25 -7.12
CA ILE A 14 5.46 -0.75 -6.14
C ILE A 14 5.61 -2.23 -6.42
N HIS A 15 6.84 -2.68 -6.64
CA HIS A 15 7.14 -4.07 -6.96
C HIS A 15 6.68 -5.03 -5.87
N GLU A 16 6.40 -6.26 -6.27
CA GLU A 16 6.08 -7.31 -5.32
C GLU A 16 7.22 -7.49 -4.33
N HIS A 17 6.89 -7.44 -3.05
CA HIS A 17 7.83 -7.59 -1.95
C HIS A 17 7.11 -8.09 -0.71
N SER A 18 7.88 -8.40 0.31
CA SER A 18 7.34 -8.72 1.64
C SER A 18 8.27 -8.11 2.69
N HIS A 19 7.74 -7.86 3.86
CA HIS A 19 8.50 -7.34 4.98
C HIS A 19 7.86 -7.77 6.31
N PRO A 20 8.62 -7.75 7.42
CA PRO A 20 8.09 -8.23 8.70
C PRO A 20 7.04 -7.32 9.33
N GLU A 21 6.91 -6.10 8.84
CA GLU A 21 5.90 -5.17 9.34
C GLU A 21 4.53 -5.45 8.73
N GLU A 22 3.47 -5.32 9.53
CA GLU A 22 2.11 -5.25 9.02
C GLU A 22 1.91 -3.90 8.38
N GLU A 23 1.18 -3.84 7.28
CA GLU A 23 1.00 -2.62 6.52
C GLU A 23 -0.47 -2.34 6.23
N VAL A 24 -0.86 -1.07 6.36
CA VAL A 24 -2.21 -0.62 6.06
C VAL A 24 -2.11 0.51 5.05
N TYR A 25 -2.86 0.38 3.95
CA TYR A 25 -3.02 1.44 2.95
C TYR A 25 -4.39 2.06 3.15
N GLU A 26 -4.43 3.34 3.49
CA GLU A 26 -5.67 4.12 3.51
C GLU A 26 -5.70 4.98 2.26
N VAL A 27 -6.66 4.73 1.37
CA VAL A 27 -6.77 5.48 0.13
C VAL A 27 -7.56 6.76 0.39
N ILE A 28 -6.91 7.89 0.15
CA ILE A 28 -7.51 9.21 0.35
C ILE A 28 -8.15 9.69 -0.94
N GLU A 29 -7.49 9.43 -2.08
CA GLU A 29 -7.92 9.91 -3.38
C GLU A 29 -7.47 8.93 -4.44
N GLY A 30 -8.32 8.68 -5.44
CA GLY A 30 -8.03 7.80 -6.55
C GLY A 30 -8.28 6.33 -6.26
N GLU A 31 -7.65 5.47 -7.05
CA GLU A 31 -7.83 4.02 -6.97
C GLU A 31 -6.47 3.32 -7.03
N LEU A 32 -6.28 2.35 -6.14
CA LEU A 32 -5.10 1.50 -6.11
C LEU A 32 -5.52 0.05 -6.34
N GLU A 33 -4.76 -0.67 -7.16
CA GLU A 33 -4.85 -2.12 -7.21
C GLU A 33 -3.80 -2.68 -6.25
N VAL A 34 -4.25 -3.34 -5.22
CA VAL A 34 -3.37 -3.96 -4.22
C VAL A 34 -3.45 -5.46 -4.39
N THR A 35 -2.32 -6.08 -4.70
CA THR A 35 -2.23 -7.53 -4.85
C THR A 35 -1.59 -8.10 -3.60
N ILE A 36 -2.34 -8.92 -2.86
CA ILE A 36 -1.91 -9.51 -1.61
C ILE A 36 -1.96 -11.02 -1.75
N ASP A 37 -0.82 -11.67 -1.57
CA ASP A 37 -0.68 -13.12 -1.70
C ASP A 37 -1.29 -13.63 -3.02
N GLY A 38 -0.99 -12.91 -4.11
CA GLY A 38 -1.45 -13.26 -5.45
C GLY A 38 -2.90 -12.86 -5.77
N VAL A 39 -3.63 -12.27 -4.83
CA VAL A 39 -5.03 -11.86 -5.04
C VAL A 39 -5.10 -10.35 -5.21
N ALA A 40 -5.55 -9.90 -6.37
CA ALA A 40 -5.69 -8.48 -6.67
C ALA A 40 -7.04 -7.96 -6.17
N GLN A 41 -6.99 -6.78 -5.54
CA GLN A 41 -8.18 -6.07 -5.06
C GLN A 41 -8.04 -4.60 -5.41
N VAL A 42 -9.15 -3.93 -5.67
CA VAL A 42 -9.15 -2.49 -5.92
C VAL A 42 -9.61 -1.76 -4.66
N ALA A 43 -8.76 -0.87 -4.17
CA ALA A 43 -9.06 0.00 -3.05
C ALA A 43 -9.30 1.42 -3.59
N ARG A 44 -10.45 1.99 -3.26
CA ARG A 44 -10.88 3.33 -3.67
C ARG A 44 -10.84 4.28 -2.49
N ALA A 45 -10.98 5.57 -2.77
CA ALA A 45 -11.03 6.60 -1.74
C ALA A 45 -12.02 6.22 -0.63
N GLY A 46 -11.56 6.30 0.61
CA GLY A 46 -12.33 5.90 1.79
C GLY A 46 -12.18 4.44 2.19
N MET A 47 -11.46 3.64 1.39
CA MET A 47 -11.22 2.23 1.69
C MET A 47 -9.83 2.02 2.29
N VAL A 48 -9.69 0.88 2.97
CA VAL A 48 -8.46 0.48 3.64
C VAL A 48 -8.08 -0.92 3.14
N ALA A 49 -6.81 -1.10 2.75
CA ALA A 49 -6.26 -2.41 2.46
C ALA A 49 -5.26 -2.78 3.55
N ILE A 50 -5.38 -3.97 4.08
CA ILE A 50 -4.52 -4.47 5.17
C ILE A 50 -3.65 -5.59 4.64
N VAL A 51 -2.34 -5.43 4.79
CA VAL A 51 -1.35 -6.42 4.39
C VAL A 51 -0.75 -7.03 5.65
N PRO A 52 -0.99 -8.32 5.92
CA PRO A 52 -0.37 -8.99 7.07
C PRO A 52 1.15 -9.01 6.97
N ALA A 53 1.81 -9.13 8.11
CA ALA A 53 3.27 -9.24 8.18
C ALA A 53 3.77 -10.42 7.32
N ASN A 54 4.86 -10.19 6.60
CA ASN A 54 5.56 -11.19 5.78
C ASN A 54 4.78 -11.72 4.58
N VAL A 55 3.62 -11.15 4.25
CA VAL A 55 2.84 -11.56 3.08
C VAL A 55 3.30 -10.75 1.86
N ARG A 56 3.54 -11.45 0.75
CA ARG A 56 3.96 -10.79 -0.50
C ARG A 56 2.83 -9.91 -1.01
N HIS A 57 3.17 -8.72 -1.43
CA HIS A 57 2.21 -7.76 -1.94
C HIS A 57 2.84 -6.80 -2.94
N SER A 58 2.00 -6.22 -3.77
CA SER A 58 2.38 -5.19 -4.72
C SER A 58 1.22 -4.20 -4.86
N VAL A 59 1.53 -3.01 -5.35
CA VAL A 59 0.54 -1.95 -5.52
C VAL A 59 0.73 -1.29 -6.88
N ARG A 60 -0.38 -0.99 -7.55
CA ARG A 60 -0.37 -0.23 -8.80
C ARG A 60 -1.43 0.85 -8.74
N ALA A 61 -1.06 2.06 -9.08
CA ALA A 61 -2.01 3.17 -9.15
C ALA A 61 -2.81 3.08 -10.44
N LEU A 62 -4.13 2.94 -10.33
CA LEU A 62 -5.03 2.89 -11.47
C LEU A 62 -5.42 4.28 -11.94
N SER A 63 -5.31 5.27 -11.07
CA SER A 63 -5.53 6.68 -11.37
C SER A 63 -4.54 7.49 -10.55
N GLY A 64 -4.42 8.78 -10.82
CA GLY A 64 -3.70 9.68 -9.93
C GLY A 64 -4.35 9.62 -8.56
N GLY A 65 -3.55 9.59 -7.49
CA GLY A 65 -4.12 9.42 -6.17
C GLY A 65 -3.17 9.74 -5.05
N ARG A 66 -3.69 9.56 -3.85
CA ARG A 66 -2.96 9.73 -2.61
C ARG A 66 -3.36 8.66 -1.63
N ALA A 67 -2.38 8.09 -0.95
CA ALA A 67 -2.63 7.10 0.09
C ALA A 67 -1.77 7.40 1.31
N ILE A 68 -2.26 7.03 2.48
CA ILE A 68 -1.48 7.01 3.71
C ILE A 68 -1.14 5.55 3.97
N ILE A 69 0.14 5.29 4.21
CA ILE A 69 0.63 3.95 4.51
C ILE A 69 1.10 3.95 5.95
N VAL A 70 0.63 2.95 6.71
CA VAL A 70 1.00 2.77 8.11
C VAL A 70 1.62 1.39 8.26
N ASP A 71 2.83 1.33 8.81
CA ASP A 71 3.53 0.08 9.09
C ASP A 71 3.71 -0.08 10.59
N TYR A 72 3.52 -1.31 11.07
CA TYR A 72 3.74 -1.67 12.46
C TYR A 72 4.46 -3.03 12.55
N PRO A 73 5.53 -3.13 13.29
CA PRO A 73 6.29 -2.03 13.92
C PRO A 73 6.92 -1.09 12.89
N ALA A 74 7.64 -0.07 13.35
CA ALA A 74 8.25 0.92 12.46
C ALA A 74 9.20 0.27 11.46
N ARG A 75 9.10 0.69 10.19
CA ARG A 75 9.96 0.21 9.11
C ARG A 75 11.38 0.75 9.29
N ARG A 76 12.36 -0.14 9.27
CA ARG A 76 13.78 0.25 9.39
C ARG A 76 14.30 0.94 8.14
N ASP A 77 13.76 0.58 6.99
CA ASP A 77 14.17 1.14 5.71
C ASP A 77 13.65 2.55 5.46
N PHE A 78 12.82 3.07 6.36
CA PHE A 78 12.40 4.47 6.35
C PHE A 78 13.20 5.34 7.33
N ALA A 79 14.07 4.74 8.10
CA ALA A 79 14.81 5.46 9.15
C ALA A 79 15.85 6.43 8.57
#